data_97b00e17227acea763e26f16ce962fad
#
_entry.id   97b00e17227acea763e26f16ce962fad
#
_cell.length_a   1.000
_cell.length_b   1.000
_cell.length_c   1.000
_cell.angle_alpha   90.00
_cell.angle_beta   90.00
_cell.angle_gamma   90.00
#
_symmetry.space_group_name_H-M   'P 1'
#
loop_
_entity.id
_entity.type
_entity.pdbx_description
1 polymer ?
#
loop_
_entity_poly.entity_id
_entity_poly.type
_entity_poly.pdbx_seq_one_letter_code
_entity_poly.pdbx_strand_id
1 'polypeptide(L)'
;MNVIETGIEGLVIIEPKVFGDERGYFFESFNEREFTEKVGPVRFVQDNESKSRYGVVRGLHFQKGEFAQAKLVRVVRGAVLDVAVDLREGSPTYGRWHAEDLTGENHRMMFIPRGFAHGFSVLSEEVVFQYKSDNLYCPSSEGAVAWNDPTLAIDWRIPKSEVILSEKDKHHPFLYEQ
;
A
#
# COMPACT_ATOMS: atom_id res chain seq x y z
N MET A 1 -16.89 10.23 -1.53
CA MET A 1 -15.57 9.84 -2.03
C MET A 1 -15.63 9.47 -3.51
N ASN A 2 -14.54 9.66 -4.27
CA ASN A 2 -14.38 9.22 -5.64
C ASN A 2 -13.48 7.97 -5.67
N VAL A 3 -13.80 6.99 -6.54
CA VAL A 3 -13.04 5.75 -6.72
C VAL A 3 -12.49 5.74 -8.13
N ILE A 4 -11.19 5.51 -8.28
CA ILE A 4 -10.46 5.50 -9.54
C ILE A 4 -9.88 4.10 -9.75
N GLU A 5 -10.25 3.47 -10.87
CA GLU A 5 -9.74 2.16 -11.26
C GLU A 5 -8.28 2.26 -11.73
N THR A 6 -7.45 1.32 -11.30
CA THR A 6 -6.02 1.26 -11.68
C THR A 6 -5.76 0.43 -12.95
N GLY A 7 -6.78 -0.29 -13.45
CA GLY A 7 -6.64 -1.28 -14.52
C GLY A 7 -6.15 -2.65 -14.03
N ILE A 8 -6.02 -2.84 -12.71
CA ILE A 8 -5.83 -4.13 -12.06
C ILE A 8 -7.06 -4.38 -11.19
N GLU A 9 -7.80 -5.44 -11.47
CA GLU A 9 -9.09 -5.71 -10.85
C GLU A 9 -9.05 -5.67 -9.32
N GLY A 10 -9.94 -4.85 -8.73
CA GLY A 10 -10.09 -4.67 -7.30
C GLY A 10 -9.06 -3.74 -6.64
N LEU A 11 -7.97 -3.41 -7.30
CA LEU A 11 -7.01 -2.42 -6.83
C LEU A 11 -7.49 -1.03 -7.26
N VAL A 12 -7.82 -0.17 -6.30
CA VAL A 12 -8.40 1.15 -6.59
C VAL A 12 -7.76 2.26 -5.76
N ILE A 13 -7.76 3.46 -6.35
CA ILE A 13 -7.41 4.70 -5.65
C ILE A 13 -8.69 5.37 -5.16
N ILE A 14 -8.65 5.88 -3.95
CA ILE A 14 -9.78 6.57 -3.33
C ILE A 14 -9.39 8.03 -3.07
N GLU A 15 -10.18 8.94 -3.61
CA GLU A 15 -10.10 10.37 -3.32
C GLU A 15 -11.23 10.74 -2.36
N PRO A 16 -10.93 11.09 -1.10
CA PRO A 16 -11.94 11.54 -0.16
C PRO A 16 -12.47 12.92 -0.53
N LYS A 17 -13.68 13.24 -0.08
CA LYS A 17 -14.17 14.61 -0.13
C LYS A 17 -13.58 15.39 1.05
N VAL A 18 -12.72 16.34 0.76
CA VAL A 18 -12.07 17.20 1.75
C VAL A 18 -12.82 18.53 1.85
N PHE A 19 -13.11 18.95 3.09
CA PHE A 19 -13.73 20.23 3.42
C PHE A 19 -12.68 21.10 4.11
N GLY A 20 -12.36 22.26 3.55
CA GLY A 20 -11.38 23.18 4.07
C GLY A 20 -11.96 24.54 4.40
N ASP A 21 -11.46 25.20 5.46
CA ASP A 21 -11.72 26.59 5.82
C ASP A 21 -10.47 27.20 6.49
N GLU A 22 -10.57 28.44 7.03
CA GLU A 22 -9.46 29.12 7.70
C GLU A 22 -8.87 28.40 8.93
N ARG A 23 -9.57 27.41 9.48
CA ARG A 23 -9.11 26.59 10.62
C ARG A 23 -8.32 25.36 10.19
N GLY A 24 -8.37 24.98 8.88
CA GLY A 24 -7.76 23.78 8.34
C GLY A 24 -8.73 22.95 7.50
N TYR A 25 -8.69 21.63 7.62
CA TYR A 25 -9.53 20.74 6.83
C TYR A 25 -10.18 19.65 7.66
N PHE A 26 -11.25 19.08 7.13
CA PHE A 26 -11.93 17.90 7.63
C PHE A 26 -12.28 16.96 6.47
N PHE A 27 -12.11 15.66 6.65
CA PHE A 27 -12.66 14.64 5.77
C PHE A 27 -12.91 13.34 6.53
N GLU A 28 -13.82 12.51 6.04
CA GLU A 28 -13.97 11.14 6.50
C GLU A 28 -12.84 10.29 5.89
N SER A 29 -11.88 9.87 6.71
CA SER A 29 -10.79 8.99 6.26
C SER A 29 -11.24 7.54 6.04
N PHE A 30 -12.39 7.16 6.58
CA PHE A 30 -13.09 5.91 6.32
C PHE A 30 -14.58 6.06 6.70
N ASN A 31 -15.45 5.58 5.83
CA ASN A 31 -16.88 5.44 6.08
C ASN A 31 -17.30 4.08 5.53
N GLU A 32 -17.65 3.12 6.41
CA GLU A 32 -17.93 1.73 6.06
C GLU A 32 -19.06 1.60 5.02
N ARG A 33 -20.14 2.39 5.18
CA ARG A 33 -21.27 2.34 4.25
C ARG A 33 -20.85 2.80 2.85
N GLU A 34 -20.22 3.96 2.74
CA GLU A 34 -19.80 4.52 1.45
C GLU A 34 -18.73 3.64 0.79
N PHE A 35 -17.81 3.06 1.58
CA PHE A 35 -16.80 2.13 1.11
C PHE A 35 -17.45 0.85 0.55
N THR A 36 -18.39 0.26 1.29
CA THR A 36 -19.11 -0.95 0.88
C THR A 36 -19.90 -0.74 -0.41
N GLU A 37 -20.56 0.42 -0.55
CA GLU A 37 -21.32 0.77 -1.75
C GLU A 37 -20.45 0.95 -2.99
N LYS A 38 -19.23 1.50 -2.86
CA LYS A 38 -18.40 1.92 -3.99
C LYS A 38 -17.22 0.99 -4.31
N VAL A 39 -16.72 0.28 -3.31
CA VAL A 39 -15.55 -0.61 -3.44
C VAL A 39 -15.93 -2.06 -3.19
N GLY A 40 -16.72 -2.31 -2.16
CA GLY A 40 -17.18 -3.63 -1.78
C GLY A 40 -17.17 -3.87 -0.27
N PRO A 41 -17.78 -4.98 0.18
CA PRO A 41 -17.88 -5.31 1.59
C PRO A 41 -16.53 -5.80 2.12
N VAL A 42 -15.88 -4.98 2.95
CA VAL A 42 -14.63 -5.32 3.65
C VAL A 42 -14.76 -4.91 5.11
N ARG A 43 -14.52 -5.86 6.01
CA ARG A 43 -14.49 -5.58 7.46
C ARG A 43 -13.06 -5.40 7.91
N PHE A 44 -12.66 -4.17 8.18
CA PHE A 44 -11.34 -3.89 8.78
C PHE A 44 -11.34 -4.20 10.27
N VAL A 45 -10.28 -4.86 10.74
CA VAL A 45 -10.15 -5.36 12.12
C VAL A 45 -8.87 -4.90 12.82
N GLN A 46 -7.94 -4.27 12.10
CA GLN A 46 -6.65 -3.82 12.63
C GLN A 46 -6.25 -2.50 11.96
N ASP A 47 -5.83 -1.53 12.75
CA ASP A 47 -5.21 -0.29 12.31
C ASP A 47 -3.72 -0.29 12.68
N ASN A 48 -2.88 0.19 11.76
CA ASN A 48 -1.44 0.28 11.94
C ASN A 48 -0.94 1.68 11.57
N GLU A 49 0.07 2.14 12.27
CA GLU A 49 0.79 3.37 11.97
C GLU A 49 2.29 3.12 11.97
N SER A 50 2.99 3.73 11.04
CA SER A 50 4.45 3.75 11.02
C SER A 50 4.98 5.14 10.70
N LYS A 51 6.17 5.45 11.23
CA LYS A 51 6.94 6.63 10.88
C LYS A 51 8.24 6.19 10.22
N SER A 52 8.63 6.84 9.13
CA SER A 52 9.84 6.56 8.39
C SER A 52 10.46 7.85 7.84
N ARG A 53 11.76 7.84 7.62
CA ARG A 53 12.51 8.95 7.03
C ARG A 53 12.73 8.73 5.53
N TYR A 54 13.16 9.77 4.83
CA TYR A 54 13.55 9.72 3.42
C TYR A 54 14.49 8.52 3.12
N GLY A 55 14.27 7.91 1.99
CA GLY A 55 15.07 6.77 1.50
C GLY A 55 14.63 5.41 2.04
N VAL A 56 13.77 5.36 3.07
CA VAL A 56 13.25 4.07 3.55
C VAL A 56 12.35 3.45 2.47
N VAL A 57 12.63 2.19 2.13
CA VAL A 57 11.76 1.32 1.33
C VAL A 57 11.29 0.18 2.23
N ARG A 58 9.99 -0.04 2.28
CA ARG A 58 9.36 -1.18 2.99
C ARG A 58 8.61 -2.03 1.98
N GLY A 59 8.87 -3.29 1.95
CA GLY A 59 8.15 -4.21 1.05
C GLY A 59 9.07 -5.08 0.20
N LEU A 60 8.47 -5.82 -0.68
CA LEU A 60 7.01 -5.97 -0.91
C LEU A 60 6.48 -7.08 0.00
N HIS A 61 5.52 -6.78 0.86
CA HIS A 61 5.04 -7.71 1.89
C HIS A 61 3.59 -8.15 1.65
N PHE A 62 3.27 -9.39 2.04
CA PHE A 62 1.92 -9.94 2.05
C PHE A 62 1.78 -11.02 3.12
N GLN A 63 0.58 -11.51 3.36
CA GLN A 63 0.29 -12.73 4.13
C GLN A 63 -0.40 -13.76 3.24
N LYS A 64 -0.09 -15.03 3.47
CA LYS A 64 -0.55 -16.17 2.65
C LYS A 64 -1.81 -16.82 3.23
N GLY A 65 -2.55 -17.52 2.37
CA GLY A 65 -3.64 -18.41 2.74
C GLY A 65 -4.77 -17.69 3.47
N GLU A 66 -5.28 -18.30 4.53
CA GLU A 66 -6.38 -17.76 5.34
C GLU A 66 -6.05 -16.45 6.06
N PHE A 67 -4.77 -16.15 6.24
CA PHE A 67 -4.29 -14.91 6.86
C PHE A 67 -4.04 -13.78 5.85
N ALA A 68 -4.31 -13.99 4.57
CA ALA A 68 -4.19 -12.94 3.57
C ALA A 68 -4.94 -11.67 4.01
N GLN A 69 -4.34 -10.50 3.73
CA GLN A 69 -4.87 -9.21 4.15
C GLN A 69 -5.21 -8.32 2.95
N ALA A 70 -6.41 -7.78 2.93
CA ALA A 70 -6.68 -6.56 2.20
C ALA A 70 -6.29 -5.35 3.06
N LYS A 71 -5.84 -4.28 2.41
CA LYS A 71 -5.35 -3.08 3.09
C LYS A 71 -5.97 -1.82 2.50
N LEU A 72 -6.31 -0.86 3.36
CA LEU A 72 -6.62 0.51 2.96
C LEU A 72 -5.53 1.40 3.53
N VAL A 73 -4.68 1.93 2.66
CA VAL A 73 -3.46 2.66 3.04
C VAL A 73 -3.59 4.15 2.75
N ARG A 74 -2.94 4.98 3.55
CA ARG A 74 -2.88 6.43 3.36
C ARG A 74 -1.64 7.05 4.02
N VAL A 75 -1.28 8.24 3.56
CA VAL A 75 -0.29 9.10 4.21
C VAL A 75 -1.00 10.16 5.05
N VAL A 76 -0.60 10.29 6.31
CA VAL A 76 -1.10 11.35 7.21
C VAL A 76 -0.25 12.61 7.06
N ARG A 77 1.08 12.44 6.95
CA ARG A 77 2.06 13.52 6.76
C ARG A 77 3.20 13.03 5.89
N GLY A 78 3.69 13.89 5.01
CA GLY A 78 4.77 13.57 4.08
C GLY A 78 4.28 12.95 2.78
N ALA A 79 5.16 12.22 2.09
CA ALA A 79 4.88 11.65 0.77
C ALA A 79 5.58 10.31 0.57
N VAL A 80 4.90 9.38 -0.09
CA VAL A 80 5.44 8.09 -0.54
C VAL A 80 5.08 7.83 -2.00
N LEU A 81 5.90 7.01 -2.66
CA LEU A 81 5.44 6.19 -3.77
C LEU A 81 4.95 4.87 -3.18
N ASP A 82 3.66 4.63 -3.25
CA ASP A 82 3.02 3.40 -2.75
C ASP A 82 2.80 2.42 -3.90
N VAL A 83 3.16 1.15 -3.71
CA VAL A 83 3.19 0.14 -4.78
C VAL A 83 2.46 -1.12 -4.35
N ALA A 84 1.55 -1.58 -5.21
CA ALA A 84 0.86 -2.87 -5.05
C ALA A 84 1.09 -3.76 -6.27
N VAL A 85 1.49 -5.01 -6.04
CA VAL A 85 1.78 -6.03 -7.07
C VAL A 85 0.74 -7.15 -6.99
N ASP A 86 0.09 -7.47 -8.08
CA ASP A 86 -0.87 -8.58 -8.14
C ASP A 86 -0.14 -9.94 -8.11
N LEU A 87 -0.36 -10.70 -7.03
CA LEU A 87 0.18 -12.06 -6.87
C LEU A 87 -0.92 -13.13 -6.83
N ARG A 88 -2.13 -12.81 -7.27
CA ARG A 88 -3.26 -13.77 -7.30
C ARG A 88 -3.02 -14.81 -8.37
N GLU A 89 -2.99 -16.08 -7.97
CA GLU A 89 -2.87 -17.21 -8.91
C GLU A 89 -4.01 -17.19 -9.94
N GLY A 90 -3.65 -17.36 -11.21
CA GLY A 90 -4.60 -17.33 -12.32
C GLY A 90 -5.13 -15.94 -12.70
N SER A 91 -4.70 -14.88 -12.05
CA SER A 91 -5.04 -13.51 -12.44
C SER A 91 -4.43 -13.18 -13.82
N PRO A 92 -5.19 -12.55 -14.73
CA PRO A 92 -4.65 -12.05 -16.00
C PRO A 92 -3.64 -10.93 -15.82
N THR A 93 -3.56 -10.37 -14.60
CA THR A 93 -2.63 -9.29 -14.22
C THR A 93 -1.57 -9.77 -13.22
N TYR A 94 -1.37 -11.10 -13.06
CA TYR A 94 -0.31 -11.62 -12.21
C TYR A 94 1.06 -11.02 -12.55
N GLY A 95 1.78 -10.52 -11.53
CA GLY A 95 3.06 -9.82 -11.67
C GLY A 95 2.96 -8.38 -12.18
N ARG A 96 1.77 -7.90 -12.57
CA ARG A 96 1.58 -6.46 -12.84
C ARG A 96 1.48 -5.69 -11.54
N TRP A 97 1.92 -4.45 -11.58
CA TRP A 97 1.87 -3.55 -10.43
C TRP A 97 1.32 -2.17 -10.80
N HIS A 98 0.81 -1.49 -9.79
CA HIS A 98 0.44 -0.09 -9.85
C HIS A 98 1.18 0.68 -8.78
N ALA A 99 1.61 1.90 -9.10
CA ALA A 99 2.23 2.83 -8.17
C ALA A 99 1.44 4.13 -8.12
N GLU A 100 1.24 4.66 -6.92
CA GLU A 100 0.52 5.90 -6.68
C GLU A 100 1.29 6.80 -5.72
N ASP A 101 1.29 8.12 -5.99
CA ASP A 101 1.78 9.12 -5.05
C ASP A 101 0.73 9.36 -3.97
N LEU A 102 1.00 8.87 -2.76
CA LEU A 102 0.17 9.16 -1.59
C LEU A 102 0.85 10.22 -0.73
N THR A 103 0.14 11.30 -0.44
CA THR A 103 0.68 12.41 0.35
C THR A 103 -0.32 12.92 1.40
N GLY A 104 0.20 13.61 2.43
CA GLY A 104 -0.63 14.31 3.40
C GLY A 104 -1.47 15.43 2.78
N GLU A 105 -1.08 15.96 1.61
CA GLU A 105 -1.79 17.04 0.92
C GLU A 105 -2.87 16.52 -0.04
N ASN A 106 -2.60 15.44 -0.81
CA ASN A 106 -3.60 14.92 -1.74
C ASN A 106 -4.66 14.07 -1.07
N HIS A 107 -4.42 13.61 0.14
CA HIS A 107 -5.30 12.75 0.95
C HIS A 107 -5.75 11.47 0.24
N ARG A 108 -5.13 11.11 -0.88
CA ARG A 108 -5.43 9.87 -1.60
C ARG A 108 -5.15 8.66 -0.73
N MET A 109 -5.95 7.63 -0.96
CA MET A 109 -5.79 6.32 -0.34
C MET A 109 -5.73 5.27 -1.44
N MET A 110 -5.05 4.15 -1.18
CA MET A 110 -5.11 2.99 -2.07
C MET A 110 -5.75 1.82 -1.32
N PHE A 111 -6.78 1.23 -1.92
CA PHE A 111 -7.31 -0.05 -1.47
C PHE A 111 -6.65 -1.17 -2.24
N ILE A 112 -5.99 -2.06 -1.50
CA ILE A 112 -5.22 -3.19 -1.99
C ILE A 112 -5.93 -4.47 -1.57
N PRO A 113 -6.49 -5.26 -2.50
CA PRO A 113 -7.18 -6.51 -2.17
C PRO A 113 -6.25 -7.58 -1.59
N ARG A 114 -6.83 -8.65 -1.05
CA ARG A 114 -6.07 -9.86 -0.71
C ARG A 114 -5.38 -10.44 -1.93
N GLY A 115 -4.21 -11.04 -1.72
CA GLY A 115 -3.41 -11.64 -2.79
C GLY A 115 -2.48 -10.67 -3.51
N PHE A 116 -2.32 -9.46 -2.99
CA PHE A 116 -1.33 -8.50 -3.47
C PHE A 116 -0.14 -8.41 -2.51
N ALA A 117 1.06 -8.21 -3.07
CA ALA A 117 2.19 -7.71 -2.31
C ALA A 117 2.17 -6.19 -2.31
N HIS A 118 2.56 -5.60 -1.18
CA HIS A 118 2.51 -4.16 -0.94
C HIS A 118 3.82 -3.63 -0.39
N GLY A 119 4.21 -2.46 -0.85
CA GLY A 119 5.38 -1.74 -0.34
C GLY A 119 5.33 -0.26 -0.70
N PHE A 120 6.23 0.52 -0.11
CA PHE A 120 6.36 1.93 -0.43
C PHE A 120 7.79 2.44 -0.26
N SER A 121 8.12 3.53 -0.96
CA SER A 121 9.33 4.32 -0.74
C SER A 121 8.99 5.71 -0.20
N VAL A 122 9.80 6.20 0.73
CA VAL A 122 9.59 7.52 1.37
C VAL A 122 10.29 8.61 0.55
N LEU A 123 9.50 9.53 -0.01
CA LEU A 123 9.96 10.61 -0.89
C LEU A 123 10.15 11.95 -0.17
N SER A 124 9.54 12.14 1.00
CA SER A 124 9.68 13.33 1.84
C SER A 124 10.73 13.12 2.94
N GLU A 125 11.13 14.18 3.65
CA GLU A 125 12.06 14.11 4.79
C GLU A 125 11.61 13.07 5.82
N GLU A 126 10.31 13.06 6.14
CA GLU A 126 9.66 12.03 6.95
C GLU A 126 8.24 11.77 6.48
N VAL A 127 7.72 10.59 6.79
CA VAL A 127 6.34 10.19 6.52
C VAL A 127 5.70 9.58 7.76
N VAL A 128 4.42 9.90 8.00
CA VAL A 128 3.53 9.13 8.88
C VAL A 128 2.52 8.42 7.99
N PHE A 129 2.59 7.10 8.00
CA PHE A 129 1.84 6.20 7.13
C PHE A 129 0.89 5.35 7.98
N GLN A 130 -0.39 5.32 7.60
CA GLN A 130 -1.42 4.53 8.26
C GLN A 130 -2.07 3.56 7.30
N TYR A 131 -2.49 2.40 7.81
CA TYR A 131 -3.30 1.48 7.05
C TYR A 131 -4.22 0.63 7.93
N LYS A 132 -5.40 0.32 7.38
CA LYS A 132 -6.34 -0.65 7.92
C LYS A 132 -6.12 -2.00 7.26
N SER A 133 -6.30 -3.09 8.00
CA SER A 133 -6.25 -4.47 7.50
C SER A 133 -7.54 -5.21 7.84
N ASP A 134 -8.00 -6.04 6.92
CA ASP A 134 -9.20 -6.88 7.10
C ASP A 134 -8.92 -8.20 7.81
N ASN A 135 -7.67 -8.45 8.16
CA ASN A 135 -7.26 -9.62 8.92
C ASN A 135 -6.13 -9.27 9.89
N LEU A 136 -5.95 -10.09 10.94
CA LEU A 136 -4.91 -9.87 11.94
C LEU A 136 -3.52 -10.25 11.41
N TYR A 137 -2.51 -9.64 12.01
CA TYR A 137 -1.12 -9.98 11.71
C TYR A 137 -0.79 -11.41 12.19
N CYS A 138 -0.23 -12.20 11.27
CA CYS A 138 0.21 -13.58 11.53
C CYS A 138 1.64 -13.77 11.00
N PRO A 139 2.67 -13.72 11.88
CA PRO A 139 4.08 -13.83 11.46
C PRO A 139 4.42 -15.09 10.66
N SER A 140 3.77 -16.21 10.96
CA SER A 140 4.02 -17.49 10.28
C SER A 140 3.46 -17.57 8.87
N SER A 141 2.58 -16.63 8.48
CA SER A 141 1.99 -16.55 7.15
C SER A 141 2.61 -15.46 6.27
N GLU A 142 3.60 -14.72 6.78
CA GLU A 142 4.27 -13.69 6.00
C GLU A 142 4.93 -14.26 4.74
N GLY A 143 4.78 -13.51 3.66
CA GLY A 143 5.52 -13.67 2.42
C GLY A 143 6.02 -12.32 1.95
N ALA A 144 7.01 -12.33 1.08
CA ALA A 144 7.54 -11.11 0.51
C ALA A 144 8.18 -11.36 -0.86
N VAL A 145 8.25 -10.29 -1.66
CA VAL A 145 9.06 -10.22 -2.90
C VAL A 145 10.12 -9.15 -2.69
N ALA A 146 11.31 -9.40 -3.22
CA ALA A 146 12.42 -8.45 -3.12
C ALA A 146 12.04 -7.10 -3.77
N TRP A 147 12.34 -6.00 -3.07
CA TRP A 147 12.07 -4.64 -3.55
C TRP A 147 12.72 -4.31 -4.90
N ASN A 148 13.87 -4.95 -5.18
CA ASN A 148 14.69 -4.77 -6.38
C ASN A 148 14.53 -5.93 -7.38
N ASP A 149 13.39 -6.61 -7.35
CA ASP A 149 13.07 -7.68 -8.29
C ASP A 149 13.27 -7.20 -9.74
N PRO A 150 14.12 -7.86 -10.53
CA PRO A 150 14.44 -7.42 -11.89
C PRO A 150 13.29 -7.59 -12.88
N THR A 151 12.33 -8.49 -12.58
CA THR A 151 11.15 -8.71 -13.42
C THR A 151 10.11 -7.62 -13.19
N LEU A 152 9.91 -7.25 -11.93
CA LEU A 152 9.02 -6.14 -11.56
C LEU A 152 9.60 -4.80 -11.98
N ALA A 153 10.94 -4.63 -11.91
CA ALA A 153 11.67 -3.43 -12.33
C ALA A 153 11.05 -2.12 -11.81
N ILE A 154 10.59 -2.12 -10.55
CA ILE A 154 9.92 -0.96 -9.95
C ILE A 154 10.92 0.17 -9.78
N ASP A 155 10.60 1.35 -10.33
CA ASP A 155 11.32 2.58 -10.03
C ASP A 155 10.80 3.20 -8.74
N TRP A 156 11.52 2.99 -7.64
CA TRP A 156 11.19 3.52 -6.32
C TRP A 156 11.44 5.02 -6.15
N ARG A 157 11.97 5.68 -7.20
CA ARG A 157 12.35 7.11 -7.20
C ARG A 157 13.33 7.51 -6.09
N ILE A 158 14.06 6.54 -5.54
CA ILE A 158 15.16 6.73 -4.59
C ILE A 158 16.45 6.23 -5.24
N PRO A 159 17.53 7.02 -5.27
CA PRO A 159 18.82 6.52 -5.70
C PRO A 159 19.22 5.26 -4.92
N LYS A 160 19.70 4.21 -5.60
CA LYS A 160 20.04 2.93 -4.96
C LYS A 160 20.99 3.08 -3.76
N SER A 161 21.90 4.06 -3.81
CA SER A 161 22.83 4.37 -2.74
C SER A 161 22.20 4.98 -1.50
N GLU A 162 20.95 5.49 -1.61
CA GLU A 162 20.22 6.15 -0.52
C GLU A 162 19.08 5.27 0.05
N VAL A 163 18.87 4.09 -0.56
CA VAL A 163 17.83 3.17 -0.10
C VAL A 163 18.18 2.61 1.28
N ILE A 164 17.23 2.70 2.19
CA ILE A 164 17.31 2.20 3.56
C ILE A 164 16.29 1.07 3.73
N LEU A 165 16.79 -0.12 4.04
CA LEU A 165 16.00 -1.34 4.23
C LEU A 165 16.13 -1.86 5.65
N SER A 166 15.09 -2.57 6.13
CA SER A 166 15.24 -3.45 7.29
C SER A 166 16.15 -4.63 6.93
N GLU A 167 16.74 -5.30 7.94
CA GLU A 167 17.53 -6.51 7.69
C GLU A 167 16.70 -7.60 6.98
N LYS A 168 15.41 -7.69 7.29
CA LYS A 168 14.49 -8.63 6.67
C LYS A 168 14.29 -8.33 5.18
N ASP A 169 14.08 -7.05 4.82
CA ASP A 169 13.82 -6.64 3.43
C ASP A 169 15.01 -6.80 2.49
N LYS A 170 16.22 -6.97 3.03
CA LYS A 170 17.44 -7.23 2.25
C LYS A 170 17.51 -8.64 1.65
N HIS A 171 16.74 -9.59 2.18
CA HIS A 171 16.89 -11.01 1.91
C HIS A 171 15.63 -11.69 1.37
N HIS A 172 14.70 -10.92 0.83
CA HIS A 172 13.50 -11.49 0.22
C HIS A 172 13.82 -12.13 -1.15
N PRO A 173 13.10 -13.22 -1.51
CA PRO A 173 13.26 -13.87 -2.81
C PRO A 173 12.69 -13.00 -3.93
N PHE A 174 13.15 -13.24 -5.15
CA PHE A 174 12.53 -12.68 -6.35
C PHE A 174 11.18 -13.37 -6.66
N LEU A 175 10.35 -12.72 -7.45
CA LEU A 175 8.99 -13.16 -7.75
C LEU A 175 8.90 -14.61 -8.24
N TYR A 176 9.82 -15.04 -9.09
CA TYR A 176 9.85 -16.39 -9.66
C TYR A 176 10.79 -17.37 -8.94
N GLU A 177 11.29 -17.01 -7.77
CA GLU A 177 12.12 -17.86 -6.92
C GLU A 177 11.39 -18.32 -5.64
N GLN A 178 10.08 -18.11 -5.57
CA GLN A 178 9.24 -18.40 -4.40
C GLN A 178 8.76 -19.85 -4.35
#